data_8ba9a81a5474dd2540e7891954bc6ded
#
_entry.id   8ba9a81a5474dd2540e7891954bc6ded
#
_cell.length_a   1.000
_cell.length_b   1.000
_cell.length_c   1.000
_cell.angle_alpha   90.00
_cell.angle_beta   90.00
_cell.angle_gamma   90.00
#
_symmetry.space_group_name_H-M   'P 1'
#
loop_
_entity.id
_entity.type
_entity.pdbx_description
1 polymer ?
#
loop_
_entity_poly.entity_id
_entity_poly.type
_entity_poly.pdbx_seq_one_letter_code
_entity_poly.pdbx_strand_id
1 'polypeptide(L)'
;MDHGLLSRSLHILMRLAVAGGFATLVTACSMGQMVVRGSQTILDSGVDSMNRETDLQLARDAMPANLKLIEGMLIEDPGNTELRLFAAEGFYGYSFGFIETENPPRAKQLYRRCYGHAQRALQQAGVDIDPEVATSEAVEAAVGKAGKKAVPALFWTASCLGKWIDLSRDDLALVASLANVAILMERVLELDNEFYFGGAHLFFGVYYGGRSPMLGGDFTRAEAEFRRAAEINDNKLLIVNLLQAEFLDRQRLDQQAFHQRLTAILAAPEDLYPEMALINGIARQKAALLLDLEEEWF
;
A
#
# COMPACT_ATOMS: atom_id res chain seq x y z
N MET A 1 -69.73 -30.62 -3.54
CA MET A 1 -69.01 -30.16 -4.70
C MET A 1 -68.19 -28.90 -4.41
N ASP A 2 -67.21 -28.88 -3.50
CA ASP A 2 -66.44 -27.63 -3.18
C ASP A 2 -65.00 -27.85 -2.73
N HIS A 3 -64.46 -29.05 -2.77
CA HIS A 3 -63.04 -29.28 -2.37
C HIS A 3 -61.99 -28.91 -3.44
N GLY A 4 -62.42 -28.73 -4.70
CA GLY A 4 -61.49 -28.41 -5.80
C GLY A 4 -61.10 -26.93 -5.93
N LEU A 5 -61.99 -26.04 -5.50
CA LEU A 5 -61.77 -24.59 -5.58
C LEU A 5 -60.82 -24.07 -4.47
N LEU A 6 -60.97 -24.60 -3.25
CA LEU A 6 -60.11 -24.26 -2.11
C LEU A 6 -58.66 -24.71 -2.32
N SER A 7 -58.42 -25.89 -2.93
CA SER A 7 -57.06 -26.37 -3.24
C SER A 7 -56.36 -25.53 -4.30
N ARG A 8 -57.09 -25.08 -5.34
CA ARG A 8 -56.49 -24.20 -6.40
C ARG A 8 -56.15 -22.81 -5.84
N SER A 9 -57.00 -22.24 -4.99
CA SER A 9 -56.71 -20.92 -4.39
C SER A 9 -55.51 -20.97 -3.44
N LEU A 10 -55.34 -22.06 -2.69
CA LEU A 10 -54.18 -22.24 -1.81
C LEU A 10 -52.86 -22.39 -2.57
N HIS A 11 -52.86 -23.09 -3.71
CA HIS A 11 -51.68 -23.22 -4.56
C HIS A 11 -51.31 -21.91 -5.27
N ILE A 12 -52.28 -21.05 -5.62
CA ILE A 12 -52.05 -19.74 -6.20
C ILE A 12 -51.44 -18.79 -5.18
N LEU A 13 -51.98 -18.77 -3.95
CA LEU A 13 -51.46 -17.96 -2.86
C LEU A 13 -50.04 -18.38 -2.44
N MET A 14 -49.78 -19.69 -2.43
CA MET A 14 -48.42 -20.20 -2.13
C MET A 14 -47.39 -19.85 -3.24
N ARG A 15 -47.81 -19.88 -4.49
CA ARG A 15 -46.96 -19.47 -5.62
C ARG A 15 -46.69 -17.94 -5.63
N LEU A 16 -47.67 -17.12 -5.26
CA LEU A 16 -47.53 -15.68 -5.11
C LEU A 16 -46.63 -15.33 -3.91
N ALA A 17 -46.74 -16.06 -2.80
CA ALA A 17 -45.88 -15.89 -1.63
C ALA A 17 -44.41 -16.28 -1.93
N VAL A 18 -44.19 -17.35 -2.69
CA VAL A 18 -42.85 -17.79 -3.12
C VAL A 18 -42.27 -16.81 -4.15
N ALA A 19 -43.08 -16.31 -5.10
CA ALA A 19 -42.60 -15.29 -6.08
C ALA A 19 -42.34 -13.94 -5.41
N GLY A 20 -43.14 -13.51 -4.42
CA GLY A 20 -42.91 -12.30 -3.62
C GLY A 20 -41.68 -12.43 -2.72
N GLY A 21 -41.44 -13.62 -2.12
CA GLY A 21 -40.24 -13.89 -1.33
C GLY A 21 -38.97 -13.93 -2.15
N PHE A 22 -39.01 -14.35 -3.42
CA PHE A 22 -37.86 -14.34 -4.32
C PHE A 22 -37.53 -12.92 -4.82
N ALA A 23 -38.52 -12.05 -5.01
CA ALA A 23 -38.33 -10.67 -5.43
C ALA A 23 -37.67 -9.80 -4.36
N THR A 24 -37.83 -10.13 -3.07
CA THR A 24 -37.20 -9.39 -1.95
C THR A 24 -35.75 -9.80 -1.72
N LEU A 25 -35.28 -10.93 -2.26
CA LEU A 25 -33.89 -11.37 -2.16
C LEU A 25 -32.95 -10.73 -3.20
N VAL A 26 -33.48 -10.06 -4.22
CA VAL A 26 -32.68 -9.43 -5.29
C VAL A 26 -32.32 -7.96 -4.99
N THR A 27 -32.87 -7.36 -3.93
CA THR A 27 -32.60 -5.95 -3.57
C THR A 27 -31.51 -5.77 -2.51
N ALA A 28 -30.58 -6.72 -2.36
CA ALA A 28 -29.53 -6.68 -1.33
C ALA A 28 -28.34 -5.75 -1.66
N CYS A 29 -28.24 -5.25 -2.90
CA CYS A 29 -27.29 -4.18 -3.20
C CYS A 29 -27.97 -2.82 -2.99
N SER A 30 -27.47 -2.02 -2.04
CA SER A 30 -27.95 -0.63 -1.90
C SER A 30 -27.64 0.14 -3.20
N MET A 31 -28.48 1.14 -3.53
CA MET A 31 -28.20 2.02 -4.68
C MET A 31 -26.81 2.68 -4.53
N GLY A 32 -26.39 2.98 -3.31
CA GLY A 32 -25.04 3.47 -3.03
C GLY A 32 -23.94 2.53 -3.47
N GLN A 33 -24.07 1.22 -3.18
CA GLN A 33 -23.08 0.22 -3.64
C GLN A 33 -23.00 0.12 -5.17
N MET A 34 -24.13 0.22 -5.86
CA MET A 34 -24.16 0.19 -7.32
C MET A 34 -23.43 1.42 -7.92
N VAL A 35 -23.65 2.60 -7.35
CA VAL A 35 -22.96 3.84 -7.77
C VAL A 35 -21.47 3.73 -7.50
N VAL A 36 -21.07 3.27 -6.30
CA VAL A 36 -19.66 3.07 -5.92
C VAL A 36 -18.95 2.15 -6.91
N ARG A 37 -19.51 0.98 -7.18
CA ARG A 37 -18.93 0.00 -8.13
C ARG A 37 -18.88 0.51 -9.56
N GLY A 38 -19.88 1.31 -9.96
CA GLY A 38 -19.90 1.96 -11.28
C GLY A 38 -18.86 3.08 -11.44
N SER A 39 -18.32 3.60 -10.34
CA SER A 39 -17.34 4.69 -10.34
C SER A 39 -15.88 4.21 -10.40
N GLN A 40 -15.63 2.89 -10.46
CA GLN A 40 -14.28 2.32 -10.39
C GLN A 40 -13.33 2.91 -11.43
N THR A 41 -13.72 2.95 -12.71
CA THR A 41 -12.89 3.53 -13.78
C THR A 41 -12.55 5.00 -13.56
N ILE A 42 -13.44 5.76 -12.89
CA ILE A 42 -13.19 7.17 -12.56
C ILE A 42 -12.13 7.27 -11.47
N LEU A 43 -12.16 6.35 -10.49
CA LEU A 43 -11.16 6.28 -9.43
C LEU A 43 -9.78 5.91 -9.98
N ASP A 44 -9.71 4.92 -10.87
CA ASP A 44 -8.46 4.52 -11.54
C ASP A 44 -7.86 5.72 -12.29
N SER A 45 -8.69 6.43 -13.08
CA SER A 45 -8.26 7.64 -13.79
C SER A 45 -7.84 8.76 -12.82
N GLY A 46 -8.45 8.84 -11.65
CA GLY A 46 -8.09 9.80 -10.60
C GLY A 46 -6.71 9.50 -10.00
N VAL A 47 -6.39 8.21 -9.76
CA VAL A 47 -5.06 7.77 -9.32
C VAL A 47 -4.02 8.05 -10.40
N ASP A 48 -4.28 7.73 -11.66
CA ASP A 48 -3.38 8.01 -12.78
C ASP A 48 -3.12 9.52 -12.92
N SER A 49 -4.16 10.35 -12.79
CA SER A 49 -4.02 11.80 -12.80
C SER A 49 -3.14 12.30 -11.66
N MET A 50 -3.31 11.75 -10.45
CA MET A 50 -2.48 12.11 -9.29
C MET A 50 -1.02 11.68 -9.49
N ASN A 51 -0.75 10.50 -10.03
CA ASN A 51 0.61 10.03 -10.29
C ASN A 51 1.35 10.89 -11.32
N ARG A 52 0.62 11.54 -12.24
CA ARG A 52 1.15 12.46 -13.25
C ARG A 52 1.29 13.90 -12.78
N GLU A 53 0.84 14.22 -11.55
CA GLU A 53 0.88 15.58 -11.02
C GLU A 53 2.33 16.03 -10.77
N THR A 54 2.65 17.21 -11.26
CA THR A 54 3.98 17.83 -11.13
C THR A 54 4.00 18.92 -10.06
N ASP A 55 2.84 19.51 -9.76
CA ASP A 55 2.68 20.48 -8.67
C ASP A 55 2.50 19.76 -7.33
N LEU A 56 3.60 19.61 -6.58
CA LEU A 56 3.60 18.94 -5.28
C LEU A 56 2.67 19.60 -4.26
N GLN A 57 2.47 20.93 -4.34
CA GLN A 57 1.56 21.63 -3.44
C GLN A 57 0.10 21.28 -3.76
N LEU A 58 -0.25 21.25 -5.06
CA LEU A 58 -1.60 20.85 -5.49
C LEU A 58 -1.89 19.39 -5.08
N ALA A 59 -0.92 18.47 -5.29
CA ALA A 59 -1.03 17.09 -4.86
C ALA A 59 -1.25 16.99 -3.34
N ARG A 60 -0.43 17.67 -2.55
CA ARG A 60 -0.53 17.75 -1.08
C ARG A 60 -1.90 18.18 -0.60
N ASP A 61 -2.48 19.22 -1.23
CA ASP A 61 -3.75 19.80 -0.83
C ASP A 61 -4.94 18.96 -1.28
N ALA A 62 -4.86 18.29 -2.44
CA ALA A 62 -5.92 17.48 -3.00
C ALA A 62 -6.05 16.09 -2.36
N MET A 63 -4.93 15.44 -2.00
CA MET A 63 -4.93 14.06 -1.49
C MET A 63 -5.82 13.86 -0.25
N PRO A 64 -5.85 14.74 0.77
CA PRO A 64 -6.72 14.55 1.93
C PRO A 64 -8.22 14.50 1.59
N ALA A 65 -8.67 15.32 0.64
CA ALA A 65 -10.07 15.33 0.20
C ALA A 65 -10.42 14.05 -0.54
N ASN A 66 -9.54 13.57 -1.42
CA ASN A 66 -9.70 12.31 -2.15
C ASN A 66 -9.75 11.10 -1.18
N LEU A 67 -8.88 11.07 -0.17
CA LEU A 67 -8.89 10.04 0.87
C LEU A 67 -10.21 10.01 1.65
N LYS A 68 -10.74 11.18 2.00
CA LYS A 68 -12.04 11.27 2.68
C LYS A 68 -13.21 10.85 1.78
N LEU A 69 -13.12 11.10 0.47
CA LEU A 69 -14.11 10.60 -0.48
C LEU A 69 -14.10 9.07 -0.56
N ILE A 70 -12.91 8.47 -0.69
CA ILE A 70 -12.76 7.00 -0.72
C ILE A 70 -13.32 6.37 0.56
N GLU A 71 -13.02 6.94 1.73
CA GLU A 71 -13.59 6.44 2.98
C GLU A 71 -15.12 6.64 3.07
N GLY A 72 -15.67 7.70 2.50
CA GLY A 72 -17.10 7.89 2.33
C GLY A 72 -17.74 6.79 1.47
N MET A 73 -17.09 6.44 0.36
CA MET A 73 -17.53 5.33 -0.50
C MET A 73 -17.46 3.97 0.22
N LEU A 74 -16.47 3.78 1.11
CA LEU A 74 -16.37 2.58 1.95
C LEU A 74 -17.45 2.47 3.03
N ILE A 75 -18.18 3.52 3.35
CA ILE A 75 -19.39 3.47 4.20
C ILE A 75 -20.52 2.80 3.41
N GLU A 76 -20.67 3.11 2.13
CA GLU A 76 -21.69 2.53 1.25
C GLU A 76 -21.37 1.09 0.83
N ASP A 77 -20.09 0.79 0.54
CA ASP A 77 -19.63 -0.57 0.15
C ASP A 77 -18.44 -1.03 1.02
N PRO A 78 -18.65 -1.38 2.30
CA PRO A 78 -17.59 -1.73 3.24
C PRO A 78 -16.81 -3.00 2.87
N GLY A 79 -17.38 -3.84 2.00
CA GLY A 79 -16.77 -5.04 1.44
C GLY A 79 -15.89 -4.82 0.20
N ASN A 80 -15.74 -3.59 -0.26
CA ASN A 80 -15.00 -3.28 -1.48
C ASN A 80 -13.48 -3.29 -1.22
N THR A 81 -12.84 -4.38 -1.63
CA THR A 81 -11.40 -4.60 -1.47
C THR A 81 -10.57 -3.55 -2.21
N GLU A 82 -11.00 -3.15 -3.38
CA GLU A 82 -10.29 -2.22 -4.26
C GLU A 82 -10.25 -0.80 -3.67
N LEU A 83 -11.38 -0.32 -3.15
CA LEU A 83 -11.42 0.95 -2.41
C LEU A 83 -10.54 0.92 -1.16
N ARG A 84 -10.43 -0.24 -0.50
CA ARG A 84 -9.52 -0.37 0.65
C ARG A 84 -8.06 -0.29 0.24
N LEU A 85 -7.71 -0.87 -0.90
CA LEU A 85 -6.37 -0.78 -1.46
C LEU A 85 -6.04 0.66 -1.87
N PHE A 86 -6.96 1.37 -2.54
CA PHE A 86 -6.79 2.80 -2.84
C PHE A 86 -6.63 3.66 -1.58
N ALA A 87 -7.41 3.38 -0.53
CA ALA A 87 -7.25 4.08 0.74
C ALA A 87 -5.86 3.81 1.36
N ALA A 88 -5.42 2.55 1.36
CA ALA A 88 -4.11 2.18 1.89
C ALA A 88 -2.97 2.87 1.12
N GLU A 89 -2.97 2.74 -0.21
CA GLU A 89 -2.00 3.40 -1.09
C GLU A 89 -1.97 4.92 -0.90
N GLY A 90 -3.14 5.55 -0.91
CA GLY A 90 -3.25 6.99 -0.78
C GLY A 90 -2.82 7.49 0.62
N PHE A 91 -3.17 6.78 1.72
CA PHE A 91 -2.66 7.12 3.05
C PHE A 91 -1.15 6.92 3.15
N TYR A 92 -0.61 5.87 2.53
CA TYR A 92 0.84 5.65 2.45
C TYR A 92 1.53 6.78 1.70
N GLY A 93 1.11 7.05 0.46
CA GLY A 93 1.69 8.08 -0.40
C GLY A 93 1.63 9.47 0.19
N TYR A 94 0.47 9.86 0.77
CA TYR A 94 0.32 11.14 1.46
C TYR A 94 1.24 11.28 2.67
N SER A 95 1.33 10.22 3.49
CA SER A 95 2.19 10.23 4.67
C SER A 95 3.66 10.32 4.29
N PHE A 96 4.11 9.51 3.35
CA PHE A 96 5.49 9.46 2.87
C PHE A 96 5.92 10.75 2.16
N GLY A 97 5.07 11.24 1.25
CA GLY A 97 5.40 12.39 0.40
C GLY A 97 5.40 13.71 1.15
N PHE A 98 4.47 13.89 2.11
CA PHE A 98 4.16 15.22 2.60
C PHE A 98 4.16 15.38 4.13
N ILE A 99 3.98 14.29 4.90
CA ILE A 99 3.76 14.43 6.35
C ILE A 99 4.93 13.93 7.18
N GLU A 100 5.58 12.87 6.74
CA GLU A 100 6.57 12.13 7.53
C GLU A 100 7.73 13.00 8.01
N THR A 101 8.27 13.84 7.13
CA THR A 101 9.39 14.73 7.45
C THR A 101 8.97 15.89 8.34
N GLU A 102 7.77 16.45 8.15
CA GLU A 102 7.30 17.64 8.84
C GLU A 102 6.64 17.33 10.18
N ASN A 103 5.91 16.21 10.27
CA ASN A 103 5.13 15.83 11.45
C ASN A 103 5.10 14.30 11.63
N PRO A 104 6.20 13.69 12.09
CA PRO A 104 6.29 12.25 12.32
C PRO A 104 5.17 11.67 13.20
N PRO A 105 4.72 12.33 14.30
CA PRO A 105 3.62 11.81 15.11
C PRO A 105 2.29 11.70 14.33
N ARG A 106 2.02 12.66 13.43
CA ARG A 106 0.85 12.59 12.54
C ARG A 106 1.01 11.50 11.49
N ALA A 107 2.18 11.39 10.88
CA ALA A 107 2.47 10.33 9.91
C ALA A 107 2.30 8.93 10.52
N LYS A 108 2.77 8.71 11.75
CA LYS A 108 2.53 7.46 12.51
C LYS A 108 1.05 7.09 12.56
N GLN A 109 0.16 8.05 12.84
CA GLN A 109 -1.30 7.82 12.89
C GLN A 109 -1.88 7.51 11.50
N LEU A 110 -1.39 8.18 10.46
CA LEU A 110 -1.82 7.95 9.08
C LEU A 110 -1.35 6.58 8.57
N TYR A 111 -0.13 6.15 8.89
CA TYR A 111 0.34 4.79 8.56
C TYR A 111 -0.44 3.70 9.30
N ARG A 112 -0.84 3.93 10.56
CA ARG A 112 -1.75 3.03 11.27
C ARG A 112 -3.11 2.93 10.57
N ARG A 113 -3.62 4.05 10.03
CA ARG A 113 -4.87 4.07 9.26
C ARG A 113 -4.71 3.35 7.91
N CYS A 114 -3.58 3.56 7.22
CA CYS A 114 -3.14 2.80 6.06
C CYS A 114 -3.21 1.29 6.35
N TYR A 115 -2.56 0.84 7.43
CA TYR A 115 -2.57 -0.55 7.86
C TYR A 115 -3.98 -1.08 8.08
N GLY A 116 -4.85 -0.34 8.76
CA GLY A 116 -6.23 -0.75 8.99
C GLY A 116 -7.05 -0.97 7.70
N HIS A 117 -6.79 -0.21 6.64
CA HIS A 117 -7.41 -0.46 5.33
C HIS A 117 -6.79 -1.67 4.63
N ALA A 118 -5.47 -1.76 4.58
CA ALA A 118 -4.73 -2.85 3.94
C ALA A 118 -5.02 -4.21 4.59
N GLN A 119 -5.01 -4.28 5.91
CA GLN A 119 -5.31 -5.50 6.69
C GLN A 119 -6.73 -6.02 6.43
N ARG A 120 -7.72 -5.12 6.29
CA ARG A 120 -9.08 -5.52 5.89
C ARG A 120 -9.14 -6.00 4.44
N ALA A 121 -8.38 -5.39 3.53
CA ALA A 121 -8.25 -5.89 2.16
C ALA A 121 -7.61 -7.29 2.15
N LEU A 122 -6.63 -7.54 3.00
CA LEU A 122 -5.98 -8.85 3.16
C LEU A 122 -6.97 -9.92 3.60
N GLN A 123 -7.80 -9.62 4.61
CA GLN A 123 -8.87 -10.52 5.06
C GLN A 123 -9.88 -10.80 3.95
N GLN A 124 -10.30 -9.78 3.20
CA GLN A 124 -11.21 -9.92 2.06
C GLN A 124 -10.59 -10.72 0.91
N ALA A 125 -9.27 -10.69 0.76
CA ALA A 125 -8.53 -11.53 -0.19
C ALA A 125 -8.38 -12.99 0.29
N GLY A 126 -8.94 -13.35 1.45
CA GLY A 126 -8.96 -14.72 2.00
C GLY A 126 -7.75 -15.06 2.88
N VAL A 127 -6.96 -14.08 3.29
CA VAL A 127 -5.86 -14.24 4.25
C VAL A 127 -6.28 -13.65 5.58
N ASP A 128 -6.94 -14.48 6.40
CA ASP A 128 -7.51 -14.07 7.69
C ASP A 128 -6.45 -14.17 8.80
N ILE A 129 -5.59 -13.17 8.85
CA ILE A 129 -4.54 -13.01 9.86
C ILE A 129 -4.35 -11.52 10.16
N ASP A 130 -3.94 -11.19 11.36
CA ASP A 130 -3.47 -9.86 11.74
C ASP A 130 -1.96 -9.89 12.01
N PRO A 131 -1.11 -9.47 11.06
CA PRO A 131 0.34 -9.51 11.18
C PRO A 131 0.91 -8.65 12.31
N GLU A 132 0.16 -7.66 12.81
CA GLU A 132 0.58 -6.82 13.93
C GLU A 132 0.74 -7.64 15.23
N VAL A 133 -0.16 -8.59 15.46
CA VAL A 133 -0.27 -9.30 16.74
C VAL A 133 -0.06 -10.81 16.66
N ALA A 134 -0.06 -11.38 15.45
CA ALA A 134 0.09 -12.82 15.26
C ALA A 134 1.54 -13.28 15.43
N THR A 135 1.73 -14.56 15.76
CA THR A 135 3.06 -15.17 15.71
C THR A 135 3.54 -15.38 14.27
N SER A 136 4.84 -15.39 14.05
CA SER A 136 5.39 -15.56 12.71
C SER A 136 4.97 -16.89 12.07
N GLU A 137 4.88 -17.96 12.82
CA GLU A 137 4.42 -19.27 12.33
C GLU A 137 2.97 -19.22 11.86
N ALA A 138 2.11 -18.45 12.56
CA ALA A 138 0.71 -18.27 12.15
C ALA A 138 0.61 -17.44 10.87
N VAL A 139 1.45 -16.39 10.75
CA VAL A 139 1.52 -15.55 9.54
C VAL A 139 2.02 -16.37 8.35
N GLU A 140 3.12 -17.13 8.49
CA GLU A 140 3.64 -18.03 7.44
C GLU A 140 2.57 -19.03 6.97
N ALA A 141 1.87 -19.67 7.91
CA ALA A 141 0.83 -20.65 7.59
C ALA A 141 -0.37 -20.05 6.84
N ALA A 142 -0.76 -18.81 7.17
CA ALA A 142 -1.86 -18.10 6.51
C ALA A 142 -1.43 -17.59 5.12
N VAL A 143 -0.28 -16.92 5.05
CA VAL A 143 0.26 -16.28 3.85
C VAL A 143 0.71 -17.31 2.81
N GLY A 144 1.26 -18.46 3.25
CA GLY A 144 1.67 -19.55 2.35
C GLY A 144 0.54 -20.10 1.47
N LYS A 145 -0.73 -19.90 1.87
CA LYS A 145 -1.92 -20.31 1.10
C LYS A 145 -2.41 -19.21 0.14
N ALA A 146 -1.88 -18.00 0.26
CA ALA A 146 -2.29 -16.88 -0.57
C ALA A 146 -1.89 -17.10 -2.04
N GLY A 147 -2.81 -16.79 -2.96
CA GLY A 147 -2.56 -16.79 -4.40
C GLY A 147 -2.30 -15.38 -4.95
N LYS A 148 -2.02 -15.30 -6.25
CA LYS A 148 -1.65 -14.05 -6.95
C LYS A 148 -2.65 -12.89 -6.73
N LYS A 149 -3.94 -13.19 -6.56
CA LYS A 149 -4.97 -12.16 -6.30
C LYS A 149 -4.79 -11.42 -4.97
N ALA A 150 -4.07 -12.02 -4.01
CA ALA A 150 -3.81 -11.40 -2.72
C ALA A 150 -2.58 -10.47 -2.72
N VAL A 151 -1.78 -10.45 -3.80
CA VAL A 151 -0.53 -9.69 -3.89
C VAL A 151 -0.71 -8.20 -3.52
N PRO A 152 -1.69 -7.45 -4.05
CA PRO A 152 -1.86 -6.05 -3.66
C PRO A 152 -2.13 -5.88 -2.17
N ALA A 153 -2.94 -6.76 -1.58
CA ALA A 153 -3.28 -6.70 -0.15
C ALA A 153 -2.08 -7.10 0.74
N LEU A 154 -1.31 -8.12 0.35
CA LEU A 154 -0.06 -8.50 1.03
C LEU A 154 0.93 -7.33 1.03
N PHE A 155 1.16 -6.74 -0.14
CA PHE A 155 2.10 -5.65 -0.33
C PHE A 155 1.73 -4.41 0.51
N TRP A 156 0.49 -3.94 0.41
CA TRP A 156 0.07 -2.74 1.15
C TRP A 156 -0.02 -2.99 2.66
N THR A 157 -0.40 -4.20 3.10
CA THR A 157 -0.37 -4.56 4.53
C THR A 157 1.05 -4.49 5.08
N ALA A 158 2.01 -5.09 4.36
CA ALA A 158 3.41 -5.06 4.75
C ALA A 158 4.00 -3.65 4.72
N SER A 159 3.74 -2.87 3.65
CA SER A 159 4.25 -1.52 3.49
C SER A 159 3.74 -0.58 4.59
N CYS A 160 2.42 -0.60 4.88
CA CYS A 160 1.82 0.24 5.91
C CYS A 160 2.32 -0.14 7.31
N LEU A 161 2.37 -1.45 7.62
CA LEU A 161 2.87 -1.93 8.91
C LEU A 161 4.36 -1.59 9.09
N GLY A 162 5.18 -1.79 8.07
CA GLY A 162 6.61 -1.48 8.11
C GLY A 162 6.88 -0.01 8.41
N LYS A 163 6.15 0.92 7.76
CA LYS A 163 6.28 2.36 8.03
C LYS A 163 5.71 2.76 9.39
N TRP A 164 4.64 2.12 9.85
CA TRP A 164 4.13 2.35 11.19
C TRP A 164 5.12 1.89 12.27
N ILE A 165 5.78 0.73 12.08
CA ILE A 165 6.86 0.25 12.96
C ILE A 165 8.03 1.23 12.96
N ASP A 166 8.46 1.70 11.78
CA ASP A 166 9.59 2.62 11.63
C ASP A 166 9.41 3.91 12.45
N LEU A 167 8.20 4.45 12.50
CA LEU A 167 7.85 5.62 13.32
C LEU A 167 7.41 5.27 14.77
N SER A 168 7.58 4.01 15.20
CA SER A 168 7.14 3.53 16.52
C SER A 168 8.22 2.68 17.19
N ARG A 169 9.50 3.02 17.01
CA ARG A 169 10.64 2.22 17.49
C ARG A 169 10.71 2.11 19.01
N ASP A 170 9.96 2.94 19.72
CA ASP A 170 9.73 2.91 21.18
C ASP A 170 8.73 1.82 21.60
N ASP A 171 7.92 1.29 20.70
CA ASP A 171 6.97 0.21 20.94
C ASP A 171 7.59 -1.15 20.59
N LEU A 172 8.17 -1.82 21.58
CA LEU A 172 8.87 -3.10 21.37
C LEU A 172 7.94 -4.21 20.89
N ALA A 173 6.66 -4.20 21.26
CA ALA A 173 5.68 -5.20 20.81
C ALA A 173 5.42 -5.03 19.31
N LEU A 174 5.24 -3.79 18.87
CA LEU A 174 5.05 -3.48 17.45
C LEU A 174 6.33 -3.77 16.64
N VAL A 175 7.51 -3.41 17.18
CA VAL A 175 8.81 -3.71 16.52
C VAL A 175 9.02 -5.22 16.32
N ALA A 176 8.55 -6.06 17.24
CA ALA A 176 8.64 -7.52 17.10
C ALA A 176 7.86 -8.04 15.87
N SER A 177 6.81 -7.35 15.41
CA SER A 177 6.06 -7.71 14.20
C SER A 177 6.80 -7.43 12.88
N LEU A 178 8.00 -6.83 12.91
CA LEU A 178 8.79 -6.57 11.71
C LEU A 178 9.15 -7.88 10.96
N ALA A 179 9.31 -9.00 11.67
CA ALA A 179 9.49 -10.31 11.04
C ALA A 179 8.27 -10.69 10.18
N ASN A 180 7.08 -10.39 10.64
CA ASN A 180 5.84 -10.66 9.92
C ASN A 180 5.72 -9.80 8.64
N VAL A 181 6.22 -8.56 8.68
CA VAL A 181 6.31 -7.71 7.48
C VAL A 181 7.20 -8.36 6.41
N ALA A 182 8.35 -8.91 6.80
CA ALA A 182 9.23 -9.61 5.87
C ALA A 182 8.55 -10.86 5.26
N ILE A 183 7.84 -11.67 6.06
CA ILE A 183 7.09 -12.85 5.57
C ILE A 183 6.06 -12.45 4.49
N LEU A 184 5.30 -11.38 4.72
CA LEU A 184 4.35 -10.86 3.72
C LEU A 184 5.05 -10.45 2.42
N MET A 185 6.17 -9.72 2.52
CA MET A 185 6.92 -9.26 1.34
C MET A 185 7.64 -10.39 0.61
N GLU A 186 8.13 -11.43 1.32
CA GLU A 186 8.66 -12.64 0.70
C GLU A 186 7.58 -13.33 -0.15
N ARG A 187 6.35 -13.41 0.36
CA ARG A 187 5.24 -13.95 -0.41
C ARG A 187 4.90 -13.11 -1.64
N VAL A 188 4.99 -11.79 -1.56
CA VAL A 188 4.85 -10.92 -2.74
C VAL A 188 5.90 -11.25 -3.79
N LEU A 189 7.19 -11.38 -3.41
CA LEU A 189 8.27 -11.77 -4.34
C LEU A 189 8.01 -13.10 -5.03
N GLU A 190 7.53 -14.11 -4.28
CA GLU A 190 7.21 -15.42 -4.83
C GLU A 190 6.07 -15.40 -5.85
N LEU A 191 5.05 -14.57 -5.61
CA LEU A 191 3.83 -14.52 -6.42
C LEU A 191 3.93 -13.57 -7.60
N ASP A 192 4.58 -12.41 -7.39
CA ASP A 192 4.74 -11.35 -8.38
C ASP A 192 5.87 -10.40 -7.99
N ASN A 193 7.09 -10.72 -8.39
CA ASN A 193 8.30 -9.96 -8.05
C ASN A 193 8.39 -8.58 -8.72
N GLU A 194 7.56 -8.32 -9.73
CA GLU A 194 7.51 -7.03 -10.44
C GLU A 194 6.37 -6.13 -9.94
N PHE A 195 5.52 -6.67 -9.03
CA PHE A 195 4.40 -5.91 -8.51
C PHE A 195 4.84 -4.55 -7.97
N TYR A 196 4.06 -3.52 -8.29
CA TYR A 196 4.28 -2.13 -7.90
C TYR A 196 5.71 -1.66 -8.20
N PHE A 197 6.14 -1.85 -9.45
CA PHE A 197 7.47 -1.46 -9.97
C PHE A 197 8.66 -2.10 -9.21
N GLY A 198 8.51 -3.33 -8.75
CA GLY A 198 9.52 -4.00 -7.94
C GLY A 198 9.51 -3.56 -6.47
N GLY A 199 8.34 -3.16 -5.95
CA GLY A 199 8.22 -2.60 -4.60
C GLY A 199 8.68 -3.53 -3.49
N ALA A 200 8.54 -4.86 -3.64
CA ALA A 200 9.05 -5.82 -2.66
C ALA A 200 10.58 -5.89 -2.66
N HIS A 201 11.24 -5.76 -3.83
CA HIS A 201 12.70 -5.61 -3.91
C HIS A 201 13.15 -4.31 -3.23
N LEU A 202 12.45 -3.20 -3.48
CA LEU A 202 12.73 -1.93 -2.82
C LEU A 202 12.61 -2.05 -1.29
N PHE A 203 11.57 -2.73 -0.79
CA PHE A 203 11.42 -3.03 0.62
C PHE A 203 12.61 -3.80 1.18
N PHE A 204 13.06 -4.88 0.53
CA PHE A 204 14.20 -5.67 1.00
C PHE A 204 15.53 -4.92 0.91
N GLY A 205 15.68 -4.04 -0.06
CA GLY A 205 16.81 -3.11 -0.12
C GLY A 205 16.91 -2.27 1.16
N VAL A 206 15.79 -1.66 1.58
CA VAL A 206 15.68 -0.89 2.83
C VAL A 206 15.82 -1.80 4.07
N TYR A 207 15.18 -2.98 4.06
CA TYR A 207 15.18 -3.91 5.18
C TYR A 207 16.57 -4.41 5.53
N TYR A 208 17.40 -4.76 4.54
CA TYR A 208 18.78 -5.23 4.76
C TYR A 208 19.78 -4.07 4.85
N GLY A 209 19.55 -2.97 4.12
CA GLY A 209 20.46 -1.81 4.10
C GLY A 209 20.36 -0.92 5.34
N GLY A 210 19.15 -0.74 5.88
CA GLY A 210 18.89 0.18 6.99
C GLY A 210 19.34 -0.32 8.38
N ARG A 211 20.01 -1.47 8.46
CA ARG A 211 20.50 -2.07 9.71
C ARG A 211 21.97 -2.44 9.58
N SER A 212 22.71 -2.30 10.67
CA SER A 212 24.07 -2.82 10.69
C SER A 212 24.10 -4.35 10.57
N PRO A 213 25.16 -4.97 10.07
CA PRO A 213 25.29 -6.43 10.00
C PRO A 213 25.10 -7.12 11.36
N MET A 214 25.50 -6.48 12.45
CA MET A 214 25.32 -7.00 13.82
C MET A 214 23.82 -7.08 14.23
N LEU A 215 22.96 -6.31 13.58
CA LEU A 215 21.51 -6.26 13.84
C LEU A 215 20.70 -6.94 12.71
N GLY A 216 21.35 -7.84 11.94
CA GLY A 216 20.69 -8.58 10.87
C GLY A 216 20.61 -7.84 9.54
N GLY A 217 21.40 -6.78 9.33
CA GLY A 217 21.60 -6.15 8.03
C GLY A 217 22.49 -7.00 7.12
N ASP A 218 22.31 -6.83 5.81
CA ASP A 218 23.14 -7.45 4.78
C ASP A 218 23.28 -6.47 3.61
N PHE A 219 24.38 -5.73 3.61
CA PHE A 219 24.61 -4.69 2.61
C PHE A 219 24.75 -5.24 1.18
N THR A 220 25.30 -6.45 1.02
CA THR A 220 25.42 -7.08 -0.28
C THR A 220 24.06 -7.46 -0.84
N ARG A 221 23.20 -8.04 0.00
CA ARG A 221 21.83 -8.36 -0.35
C ARG A 221 21.02 -7.07 -0.61
N ALA A 222 21.16 -6.06 0.22
CA ALA A 222 20.49 -4.77 0.02
C ALA A 222 20.82 -4.15 -1.35
N GLU A 223 22.11 -4.16 -1.73
CA GLU A 223 22.54 -3.64 -3.03
C GLU A 223 21.95 -4.45 -4.20
N ALA A 224 21.90 -5.77 -4.09
CA ALA A 224 21.29 -6.62 -5.10
C ALA A 224 19.78 -6.34 -5.24
N GLU A 225 19.07 -6.14 -4.13
CA GLU A 225 17.63 -5.83 -4.11
C GLU A 225 17.34 -4.45 -4.69
N PHE A 226 18.09 -3.40 -4.33
CA PHE A 226 17.95 -2.07 -4.92
C PHE A 226 18.22 -2.11 -6.43
N ARG A 227 19.27 -2.82 -6.86
CA ARG A 227 19.58 -2.98 -8.30
C ARG A 227 18.41 -3.67 -9.02
N ARG A 228 17.84 -4.73 -8.46
CA ARG A 228 16.70 -5.42 -9.07
C ARG A 228 15.47 -4.53 -9.16
N ALA A 229 15.17 -3.76 -8.12
CA ALA A 229 14.09 -2.75 -8.17
C ALA A 229 14.33 -1.73 -9.29
N ALA A 230 15.56 -1.22 -9.44
CA ALA A 230 15.92 -0.27 -10.49
C ALA A 230 15.78 -0.86 -11.91
N GLU A 231 16.19 -2.11 -12.11
CA GLU A 231 16.04 -2.83 -13.38
C GLU A 231 14.57 -2.97 -13.81
N ILE A 232 13.68 -3.32 -12.88
CA ILE A 232 12.24 -3.53 -13.15
C ILE A 232 11.58 -2.25 -13.69
N ASN A 233 12.01 -1.08 -13.24
CA ASN A 233 11.44 0.20 -13.69
C ASN A 233 12.33 0.95 -14.70
N ASP A 234 13.27 0.27 -15.34
CA ASP A 234 14.23 0.86 -16.31
C ASP A 234 15.04 2.04 -15.74
N ASN A 235 15.29 2.05 -14.42
CA ASN A 235 15.93 3.16 -13.69
C ASN A 235 15.16 4.49 -13.77
N LYS A 236 13.86 4.47 -14.02
CA LYS A 236 13.05 5.68 -14.16
C LYS A 236 12.44 6.17 -12.84
N LEU A 237 12.34 5.32 -11.80
CA LEU A 237 11.84 5.70 -10.49
C LEU A 237 12.97 6.17 -9.57
N LEU A 238 13.06 7.49 -9.38
CA LEU A 238 14.10 8.12 -8.57
C LEU A 238 14.05 7.74 -7.09
N ILE A 239 12.88 7.28 -6.63
CA ILE A 239 12.69 6.81 -5.25
C ILE A 239 13.62 5.64 -4.89
N VAL A 240 14.01 4.79 -5.85
CA VAL A 240 14.94 3.68 -5.63
C VAL A 240 16.31 4.23 -5.21
N ASN A 241 16.81 5.22 -5.95
CA ASN A 241 18.08 5.87 -5.64
C ASN A 241 18.01 6.63 -4.31
N LEU A 242 16.90 7.31 -4.03
CA LEU A 242 16.70 8.02 -2.77
C LEU A 242 16.83 7.09 -1.57
N LEU A 243 16.07 5.98 -1.59
CA LEU A 243 16.07 5.03 -0.47
C LEU A 243 17.38 4.26 -0.36
N GLN A 244 18.07 4.02 -1.48
CA GLN A 244 19.41 3.43 -1.44
C GLN A 244 20.42 4.38 -0.77
N ALA A 245 20.38 5.68 -1.08
CA ALA A 245 21.23 6.67 -0.41
C ALA A 245 20.94 6.71 1.09
N GLU A 246 19.67 6.86 1.46
CA GLU A 246 19.24 7.04 2.85
C GLU A 246 19.50 5.81 3.73
N PHE A 247 19.24 4.60 3.22
CA PHE A 247 19.26 3.36 4.02
C PHE A 247 20.49 2.49 3.80
N LEU A 248 21.18 2.57 2.67
CA LEU A 248 22.36 1.75 2.43
C LEU A 248 23.65 2.56 2.48
N ASP A 249 23.78 3.62 1.65
CA ASP A 249 25.03 4.38 1.55
C ASP A 249 25.33 5.08 2.87
N ARG A 250 24.33 5.70 3.51
CA ARG A 250 24.45 6.29 4.85
C ARG A 250 24.84 5.26 5.91
N GLN A 251 24.22 4.08 5.91
CA GLN A 251 24.51 3.05 6.91
C GLN A 251 25.91 2.43 6.74
N ARG A 252 26.43 2.44 5.51
CA ARG A 252 27.82 2.06 5.18
C ARG A 252 28.83 3.15 5.52
N LEU A 253 28.39 4.36 5.84
CA LEU A 253 29.20 5.56 5.94
C LEU A 253 29.94 5.87 4.64
N ASP A 254 29.31 5.59 3.50
CA ASP A 254 29.83 5.91 2.15
C ASP A 254 29.30 7.26 1.69
N GLN A 255 29.91 8.33 2.22
CA GLN A 255 29.54 9.70 1.88
C GLN A 255 29.61 9.96 0.36
N GLN A 256 30.63 9.42 -0.31
CA GLN A 256 30.80 9.64 -1.75
C GLN A 256 29.63 9.05 -2.55
N ALA A 257 29.23 7.82 -2.28
CA ALA A 257 28.10 7.18 -2.95
C ALA A 257 26.78 7.90 -2.63
N PHE A 258 26.57 8.29 -1.36
CA PHE A 258 25.42 9.07 -0.91
C PHE A 258 25.30 10.37 -1.70
N HIS A 259 26.34 11.19 -1.72
CA HIS A 259 26.38 12.48 -2.43
C HIS A 259 26.10 12.32 -3.93
N GLN A 260 26.83 11.40 -4.59
CA GLN A 260 26.69 11.16 -6.03
C GLN A 260 25.27 10.74 -6.40
N ARG A 261 24.65 9.86 -5.59
CA ARG A 261 23.32 9.34 -5.84
C ARG A 261 22.25 10.43 -5.69
N LEU A 262 22.32 11.23 -4.63
CA LEU A 262 21.36 12.31 -4.42
C LEU A 262 21.51 13.43 -5.46
N THR A 263 22.75 13.78 -5.84
CA THR A 263 23.01 14.75 -6.91
C THR A 263 22.49 14.26 -8.26
N ALA A 264 22.62 12.94 -8.56
CA ALA A 264 22.05 12.35 -9.77
C ALA A 264 20.51 12.42 -9.80
N ILE A 265 19.83 12.28 -8.65
CA ILE A 265 18.38 12.47 -8.55
C ILE A 265 17.99 13.89 -8.94
N LEU A 266 18.72 14.90 -8.44
CA LEU A 266 18.44 16.32 -8.75
C LEU A 266 18.73 16.68 -10.20
N ALA A 267 19.73 16.05 -10.81
CA ALA A 267 20.14 16.27 -12.20
C ALA A 267 19.30 15.49 -13.22
N ALA A 268 18.44 14.55 -12.79
CA ALA A 268 17.62 13.76 -13.69
C ALA A 268 16.63 14.64 -14.49
N PRO A 269 16.30 14.29 -15.76
CA PRO A 269 15.31 15.03 -16.55
C PRO A 269 13.94 15.11 -15.83
N GLU A 270 13.26 16.25 -15.92
CA GLU A 270 11.94 16.43 -15.30
C GLU A 270 10.88 15.47 -15.87
N ASP A 271 10.99 15.18 -17.16
CA ASP A 271 10.11 14.27 -17.92
C ASP A 271 10.64 12.83 -17.98
N LEU A 272 11.53 12.42 -17.06
CA LEU A 272 12.10 11.08 -17.02
C LEU A 272 11.02 9.96 -16.99
N TYR A 273 9.95 10.19 -16.26
CA TYR A 273 8.82 9.25 -16.14
C TYR A 273 7.50 10.01 -15.91
N PRO A 274 6.86 10.52 -16.97
CA PRO A 274 5.66 11.36 -16.84
C PRO A 274 4.49 10.68 -16.12
N GLU A 275 4.37 9.34 -16.27
CA GLU A 275 3.34 8.55 -15.61
C GLU A 275 3.51 8.48 -14.08
N MET A 276 4.72 8.76 -13.59
CA MET A 276 5.11 8.70 -12.18
C MET A 276 5.78 10.01 -11.74
N ALA A 277 5.35 11.13 -12.30
CA ALA A 277 5.92 12.46 -12.05
C ALA A 277 5.86 12.84 -10.57
N LEU A 278 4.75 12.54 -9.89
CA LEU A 278 4.55 12.85 -8.48
C LEU A 278 5.64 12.23 -7.60
N ILE A 279 5.84 10.90 -7.68
CA ILE A 279 6.83 10.23 -6.82
C ILE A 279 8.26 10.65 -7.16
N ASN A 280 8.55 10.93 -8.43
CA ASN A 280 9.84 11.47 -8.83
C ASN A 280 10.07 12.91 -8.33
N GLY A 281 9.02 13.74 -8.31
CA GLY A 281 9.04 15.08 -7.70
C GLY A 281 9.29 15.01 -6.19
N ILE A 282 8.59 14.11 -5.50
CA ILE A 282 8.81 13.85 -4.06
C ILE A 282 10.25 13.37 -3.81
N ALA A 283 10.75 12.47 -4.65
CA ALA A 283 12.13 11.98 -4.52
C ALA A 283 13.17 13.11 -4.65
N ARG A 284 12.98 14.07 -5.57
CA ARG A 284 13.85 15.25 -5.71
C ARG A 284 13.79 16.15 -4.48
N GLN A 285 12.57 16.45 -3.99
CA GLN A 285 12.40 17.26 -2.78
C GLN A 285 13.11 16.62 -1.57
N LYS A 286 12.94 15.32 -1.37
CA LYS A 286 13.61 14.60 -0.27
C LYS A 286 15.13 14.50 -0.49
N ALA A 287 15.62 14.32 -1.72
CA ALA A 287 17.05 14.29 -2.02
C ALA A 287 17.74 15.61 -1.65
N ALA A 288 17.09 16.75 -1.94
CA ALA A 288 17.62 18.05 -1.52
C ALA A 288 17.72 18.15 0.02
N LEU A 289 16.68 17.73 0.74
CA LEU A 289 16.68 17.72 2.22
C LEU A 289 17.77 16.80 2.80
N LEU A 290 18.03 15.64 2.16
CA LEU A 290 19.07 14.72 2.62
C LEU A 290 20.48 15.27 2.37
N LEU A 291 20.69 16.00 1.28
CA LEU A 291 21.97 16.67 1.01
C LEU A 291 22.26 17.78 2.03
N ASP A 292 21.23 18.52 2.48
CA ASP A 292 21.39 19.52 3.53
C ASP A 292 21.86 18.92 4.87
N LEU A 293 21.60 17.63 5.08
CA LEU A 293 21.99 16.90 6.29
C LEU A 293 23.31 16.12 6.15
N GLU A 294 23.92 16.13 4.95
CA GLU A 294 25.11 15.32 4.66
C GLU A 294 26.27 15.61 5.62
N GLU A 295 26.61 16.89 5.84
CA GLU A 295 27.73 17.28 6.73
C GLU A 295 27.47 16.91 8.21
N GLU A 296 26.20 16.76 8.61
CA GLU A 296 25.85 16.34 9.97
C GLU A 296 26.01 14.82 10.15
N TRP A 297 25.87 14.04 9.07
CA TRP A 297 25.82 12.58 9.13
C TRP A 297 27.14 11.89 8.85
N PHE A 298 28.07 12.56 8.19
CA PHE A 298 29.40 12.07 7.81
C PHE A 298 30.54 12.93 8.35
#